data_6f5819fcc6796464201b4faec9b2272b
#
_entry.id   6f5819fcc6796464201b4faec9b2272b
#
_cell.length_a   1.000
_cell.length_b   1.000
_cell.length_c   1.000
_cell.angle_alpha   90.00
_cell.angle_beta   90.00
_cell.angle_gamma   90.00
#
_symmetry.space_group_name_H-M   'P 1'
#
loop_
_entity.id
_entity.type
_entity.pdbx_description
1 polymer ?
#
loop_
_entity_poly.entity_id
_entity_poly.type
_entity_poly.pdbx_seq_one_letter_code
_entity_poly.pdbx_strand_id
1 'polypeptide(L)'
;MKTLTMIEMQGCPYCANAHRAIDALRAEGGAYAAVPVDFVDENRETERTQPFAGKYYYVPSIFMDGEKLYEAQPGQDYDKIYAEVKRAFDAVGTDGTR
;
A
#
# COMPACT_ATOMS: atom_id res chain seq x y z
N MET A 1 -14.60 7.12 3.24
CA MET A 1 -13.53 6.10 3.36
C MET A 1 -12.22 6.72 2.94
N LYS A 2 -11.20 6.52 3.73
CA LYS A 2 -9.89 7.10 3.42
C LYS A 2 -9.21 6.32 2.31
N THR A 3 -8.29 7.00 1.61
CA THR A 3 -7.55 6.40 0.51
C THR A 3 -6.16 6.00 0.99
N LEU A 4 -5.73 4.79 0.62
CA LEU A 4 -4.35 4.38 0.81
C LEU A 4 -3.52 4.91 -0.35
N THR A 5 -2.30 5.34 -0.06
CA THR A 5 -1.33 5.71 -1.10
C THR A 5 -0.20 4.71 -1.03
N MET A 6 0.07 4.02 -2.14
CA MET A 6 1.18 3.08 -2.21
C MET A 6 2.26 3.62 -3.11
N ILE A 7 3.42 3.91 -2.52
CA ILE A 7 4.60 4.33 -3.28
C ILE A 7 5.27 3.06 -3.80
N GLU A 8 5.60 3.05 -5.08
CA GLU A 8 6.13 1.86 -5.74
C GLU A 8 7.12 2.24 -6.83
N MET A 9 7.75 1.24 -7.43
CA MET A 9 8.55 1.43 -8.64
C MET A 9 8.44 0.20 -9.52
N GLN A 10 8.67 0.38 -10.82
CA GLN A 10 8.64 -0.73 -11.76
C GLN A 10 9.80 -1.68 -11.50
N GLY A 11 9.57 -2.98 -11.74
CA GLY A 11 10.60 -3.99 -11.60
C GLY A 11 10.88 -4.42 -10.17
N CYS A 12 10.09 -3.95 -9.22
CA CYS A 12 10.26 -4.28 -7.81
C CYS A 12 9.48 -5.55 -7.48
N PRO A 13 10.14 -6.65 -7.09
CA PRO A 13 9.41 -7.89 -6.74
C PRO A 13 8.46 -7.72 -5.56
N TYR A 14 8.85 -6.92 -4.58
CA TYR A 14 7.99 -6.66 -3.42
C TYR A 14 6.76 -5.88 -3.83
N CYS A 15 6.91 -4.94 -4.76
CA CYS A 15 5.76 -4.19 -5.29
C CYS A 15 4.81 -5.12 -6.04
N ALA A 16 5.35 -6.05 -6.84
CA ALA A 16 4.54 -7.03 -7.54
C ALA A 16 3.75 -7.89 -6.56
N ASN A 17 4.38 -8.32 -5.46
CA ASN A 17 3.70 -9.10 -4.45
C ASN A 17 2.61 -8.28 -3.74
N ALA A 18 2.84 -6.99 -3.52
CA ALA A 18 1.82 -6.12 -2.94
C ALA A 18 0.61 -5.99 -3.87
N HIS A 19 0.84 -5.87 -5.18
CA HIS A 19 -0.26 -5.86 -6.15
C HIS A 19 -1.06 -7.16 -6.13
N ARG A 20 -0.37 -8.30 -6.04
CA ARG A 20 -1.04 -9.61 -5.94
C ARG A 20 -1.88 -9.68 -4.67
N ALA A 21 -1.36 -9.16 -3.56
CA ALA A 21 -2.09 -9.14 -2.29
C ALA A 21 -3.34 -8.27 -2.39
N ILE A 22 -3.21 -7.09 -3.00
CA ILE A 22 -4.35 -6.19 -3.20
C ILE A 22 -5.41 -6.87 -4.06
N ASP A 23 -5.00 -7.52 -5.15
CA ASP A 23 -5.95 -8.22 -6.02
C ASP A 23 -6.67 -9.34 -5.27
N ALA A 24 -5.94 -10.09 -4.45
CA ALA A 24 -6.54 -11.17 -3.67
C ALA A 24 -7.56 -10.64 -2.66
N LEU A 25 -7.23 -9.55 -1.98
CA LEU A 25 -8.15 -8.94 -1.01
C LEU A 25 -9.40 -8.41 -1.70
N ARG A 26 -9.25 -7.77 -2.85
CA ARG A 26 -10.39 -7.27 -3.60
C ARG A 26 -11.28 -8.40 -4.11
N ALA A 27 -10.69 -9.53 -4.45
CA ALA A 27 -11.44 -10.70 -4.90
C ALA A 27 -12.30 -11.30 -3.77
N GLU A 28 -11.92 -11.07 -2.52
CA GLU A 28 -12.75 -11.50 -1.40
C GLU A 28 -14.05 -10.73 -1.30
N GLY A 29 -14.09 -9.54 -1.87
CA GLY A 29 -15.29 -8.72 -1.89
C GLY A 29 -15.56 -7.98 -0.58
N GLY A 30 -16.80 -7.55 -0.39
CA GLY A 30 -17.18 -6.83 0.81
C GLY A 30 -16.42 -5.52 0.95
N ALA A 31 -16.02 -5.19 2.18
CA ALA A 31 -15.33 -3.94 2.46
C ALA A 31 -13.99 -3.84 1.72
N TYR A 32 -13.31 -4.96 1.52
CA TYR A 32 -12.01 -4.94 0.84
C TYR A 32 -12.11 -4.50 -0.61
N ALA A 33 -13.19 -4.88 -1.30
CA ALA A 33 -13.37 -4.50 -2.69
C ALA A 33 -13.49 -2.99 -2.88
N ALA A 34 -13.91 -2.28 -1.84
CA ALA A 34 -14.18 -0.85 -1.91
C ALA A 34 -13.01 0.02 -1.45
N VAL A 35 -11.95 -0.56 -0.89
CA VAL A 35 -10.81 0.22 -0.39
C VAL A 35 -10.10 0.92 -1.55
N PRO A 36 -10.07 2.26 -1.55
CA PRO A 36 -9.38 2.98 -2.64
C PRO A 36 -7.87 2.96 -2.40
N VAL A 37 -7.11 2.64 -3.44
CA VAL A 37 -5.65 2.66 -3.40
C VAL A 37 -5.15 3.51 -4.55
N ASP A 38 -4.36 4.51 -4.23
CA ASP A 38 -3.73 5.38 -5.20
C ASP A 38 -2.26 4.95 -5.33
N PHE A 39 -1.88 4.51 -6.52
CA PHE A 39 -0.52 4.03 -6.77
C PHE A 39 0.33 5.17 -7.30
N VAL A 40 1.50 5.38 -6.68
CA VAL A 40 2.41 6.45 -7.07
C VAL A 40 3.77 5.84 -7.36
N ASP A 41 4.20 5.92 -8.62
CA ASP A 41 5.53 5.43 -9.02
C ASP A 41 6.57 6.50 -8.73
N GLU A 42 7.51 6.19 -7.83
CA GLU A 42 8.47 7.19 -7.36
C GLU A 42 9.42 7.69 -8.44
N ASN A 43 9.61 6.90 -9.50
CA ASN A 43 10.52 7.29 -10.59
C ASN A 43 9.81 8.06 -11.70
N ARG A 44 8.50 7.86 -11.84
CA ARG A 44 7.71 8.49 -12.90
C ARG A 44 6.91 9.68 -12.42
N GLU A 45 6.50 9.67 -11.16
CA GLU A 45 5.62 10.69 -10.60
C GLU A 45 6.32 11.39 -9.44
N THR A 46 7.48 11.98 -9.73
CA THR A 46 8.31 12.57 -8.70
C THR A 46 7.60 13.69 -7.93
N GLU A 47 6.73 14.44 -8.61
CA GLU A 47 5.98 15.50 -7.93
C GLU A 47 5.01 14.92 -6.90
N ARG A 48 4.35 13.80 -7.23
CA ARG A 48 3.41 13.17 -6.32
C ARG A 48 4.12 12.46 -5.18
N THR A 49 5.41 12.16 -5.35
CA THR A 49 6.21 11.51 -4.32
C THR A 49 6.76 12.52 -3.30
N GLN A 50 6.84 13.80 -3.68
CA GLN A 50 7.41 14.83 -2.83
C GLN A 50 6.83 14.90 -1.42
N PRO A 51 5.50 14.81 -1.23
CA PRO A 51 4.96 14.88 0.13
C PRO A 51 5.44 13.75 1.05
N PHE A 52 5.96 12.68 0.47
CA PHE A 52 6.44 11.52 1.23
C PHE A 52 7.96 11.48 1.34
N ALA A 53 8.65 12.48 0.81
CA ALA A 53 10.12 12.51 0.82
C ALA A 53 10.63 12.46 2.26
N GLY A 54 11.59 11.57 2.50
CA GLY A 54 12.15 11.40 3.83
C GLY A 54 11.31 10.56 4.79
N LYS A 55 10.12 10.13 4.36
CA LYS A 55 9.21 9.36 5.22
C LYS A 55 9.30 7.86 4.97
N TYR A 56 9.96 7.44 3.90
CA TYR A 56 10.14 6.03 3.60
C TYR A 56 11.51 5.83 2.95
N TYR A 57 11.99 4.60 2.96
CA TYR A 57 13.24 4.22 2.33
C TYR A 57 13.04 3.11 1.30
N TYR A 58 12.23 2.10 1.64
CA TYR A 58 11.97 0.98 0.75
C TYR A 58 10.58 1.08 0.13
N VAL A 59 10.41 0.47 -1.03
CA VAL A 59 9.09 0.35 -1.66
C VAL A 59 8.72 -1.14 -1.75
N PRO A 60 7.43 -1.49 -1.68
CA PRO A 60 6.30 -0.57 -1.54
C PRO A 60 6.18 0.02 -0.14
N SER A 61 5.71 1.24 -0.05
CA SER A 61 5.37 1.87 1.22
C SER A 61 3.93 2.36 1.13
N ILE A 62 3.14 2.09 2.16
CA ILE A 62 1.70 2.39 2.17
C ILE A 62 1.41 3.42 3.23
N PHE A 63 0.73 4.49 2.83
CA PHE A 63 0.38 5.60 3.70
C PHE A 63 -1.13 5.80 3.70
N MET A 64 -1.65 6.29 4.83
CA MET A 64 -3.03 6.73 4.95
C MET A 64 -3.01 8.10 5.64
N ASP A 65 -3.50 9.15 4.93
CA ASP A 65 -3.48 10.53 5.45
C ASP A 65 -2.09 10.96 5.94
N GLY A 66 -1.06 10.58 5.20
CA GLY A 66 0.31 10.95 5.55
C GLY A 66 0.96 10.10 6.61
N GLU A 67 0.21 9.17 7.21
CA GLU A 67 0.75 8.25 8.20
C GLU A 67 1.19 6.96 7.52
N LYS A 68 2.43 6.55 7.75
CA LYS A 68 2.94 5.33 7.17
C LYS A 68 2.40 4.11 7.92
N LEU A 69 1.69 3.25 7.19
CA LEU A 69 1.14 2.02 7.75
C LEU A 69 2.05 0.83 7.50
N TYR A 70 2.81 0.85 6.41
CA TYR A 70 3.66 -0.26 6.05
C TYR A 70 4.79 0.22 5.16
N GLU A 71 5.96 -0.37 5.36
CA GLU A 71 7.10 -0.19 4.47
C GLU A 71 7.78 -1.55 4.34
N ALA A 72 7.94 -2.01 3.10
CA ALA A 72 8.55 -3.32 2.85
C ALA A 72 9.98 -3.36 3.37
N GLN A 73 10.39 -4.53 3.83
CA GLN A 73 11.75 -4.75 4.30
C GLN A 73 12.38 -5.86 3.49
N PRO A 74 13.69 -5.80 3.25
CA PRO A 74 14.37 -6.86 2.50
C PRO A 74 14.09 -8.23 3.10
N GLY A 75 13.83 -9.20 2.22
CA GLY A 75 13.61 -10.58 2.63
C GLY A 75 12.19 -10.95 2.96
N GLN A 76 11.25 -10.00 2.92
CA GLN A 76 9.84 -10.34 3.17
C GLN A 76 9.27 -11.13 2.00
N ASP A 77 8.57 -12.22 2.32
CA ASP A 77 7.91 -13.03 1.30
C ASP A 77 6.48 -12.55 1.06
N TYR A 78 5.79 -13.21 0.12
CA TYR A 78 4.44 -12.83 -0.23
C TYR A 78 3.48 -12.89 0.97
N ASP A 79 3.59 -13.94 1.79
CA ASP A 79 2.67 -14.10 2.92
C ASP A 79 2.80 -12.95 3.91
N LYS A 80 4.03 -12.49 4.15
CA LYS A 80 4.24 -11.35 5.04
C LYS A 80 3.69 -10.07 4.42
N ILE A 81 3.95 -9.87 3.13
CA ILE A 81 3.44 -8.69 2.42
C ILE A 81 1.92 -8.70 2.42
N TYR A 82 1.31 -9.85 2.15
CA TYR A 82 -0.14 -9.98 2.17
C TYR A 82 -0.71 -9.58 3.54
N ALA A 83 -0.12 -10.08 4.61
CA ALA A 83 -0.59 -9.77 5.96
C ALA A 83 -0.53 -8.27 6.25
N GLU A 84 0.52 -7.60 5.80
CA GLU A 84 0.68 -6.18 6.04
C GLU A 84 -0.28 -5.35 5.19
N VAL A 85 -0.49 -5.74 3.93
CA VAL A 85 -1.47 -5.07 3.07
C VAL A 85 -2.87 -5.23 3.64
N LYS A 86 -3.19 -6.43 4.11
CA LYS A 86 -4.49 -6.69 4.74
C LYS A 86 -4.69 -5.80 5.96
N ARG A 87 -3.65 -5.66 6.78
CA ARG A 87 -3.71 -4.79 7.96
C ARG A 87 -4.00 -3.35 7.56
N ALA A 88 -3.38 -2.87 6.47
CA ALA A 88 -3.64 -1.52 5.96
C ALA A 88 -5.09 -1.39 5.48
N PHE A 89 -5.60 -2.40 4.78
CA PHE A 89 -6.99 -2.41 4.34
C PHE A 89 -7.95 -2.39 5.53
N ASP A 90 -7.64 -3.15 6.57
CA ASP A 90 -8.44 -3.17 7.78
C ASP A 90 -8.44 -1.80 8.48
N ALA A 91 -7.32 -1.09 8.43
CA ALA A 91 -7.23 0.25 9.02
C ALA A 91 -8.18 1.22 8.34
N VAL A 92 -8.32 1.13 7.00
CA VAL A 92 -9.25 1.96 6.25
C VAL A 92 -10.68 1.65 6.67
N GLY A 93 -11.02 0.37 6.76
CA GLY A 93 -12.37 -0.04 7.14
C GLY A 93 -12.74 0.41 8.54
N THR A 94 -11.81 0.25 9.48
CA THR A 94 -12.03 0.67 10.85
C THR A 94 -12.23 2.17 10.95
N ASP A 95 -11.40 2.93 10.26
CA ASP A 95 -11.47 4.39 10.28
C ASP A 95 -12.77 4.86 9.66
N GLY A 96 -13.22 4.19 8.59
CA GLY A 96 -14.43 4.58 7.88
C GLY A 96 -15.72 4.29 8.62
N THR A 97 -15.67 3.52 9.69
CA THR A 97 -16.88 3.18 10.45
C THR A 97 -17.19 4.18 11.57
N ARG A 98 -16.39 5.18 11.76
CA ARG A 98 -16.55 6.15 12.85
C ARG A 98 -17.47 7.29 12.47
#